data_0f37cc89d35773b56304a2466fd66e2b
#
_entry.id   0f37cc89d35773b56304a2466fd66e2b
#
_cell.length_a   1.000
_cell.length_b   1.000
_cell.length_c   1.000
_cell.angle_alpha   90.00
_cell.angle_beta   90.00
_cell.angle_gamma   90.00
#
_symmetry.space_group_name_H-M   'P 1'
#
loop_
_entity.id
_entity.type
_entity.pdbx_description
1 polymer ?
#
loop_
_entity_poly.entity_id
_entity_poly.type
_entity_poly.pdbx_seq_one_letter_code
_entity_poly.pdbx_strand_id
1 'polypeptide(L)'
;MVYFQVLEGADIREMMTEMMTVPLGCDRPPLWKSRLIPVPEDARCCHPEVKAAFPHQYDFFFLPHHAISDGNTMTTTLRNLTALLDDVIAGRTIRDDEPLGILADYEEVSALDAEIVKELERDPERFSELKAETLACDTAPIILKAFPPPGGKPATGCVFRNVEQDVLARFRSACKANGVSFNSGFEALINTALVEMVRDAGVEGEAHSISINLATDLRRYIKPRPLPILGLFARPTAHRIETPVDVRSHFWDYTKELHRKVTGLLSSSGAFNQDVVRRLTQPPVSAEDYYAGPPLPLRDYGLTNLGDFTERIPGTGEHLQLTDITMFAAIPLSVYMMLHQIYTFRGHSPYTLSYDTSYMTEHTATMLADAVLTLLDEFGRSQSQGNGKGKYELANT
;
A
#
# COMPACT_ATOMS: atom_id res chain seq x y z
N MET A 1 -16.33 23.48 -8.81
CA MET A 1 -15.22 22.77 -8.12
C MET A 1 -13.97 23.06 -8.91
N VAL A 2 -12.87 23.50 -8.28
CA VAL A 2 -11.61 23.79 -8.99
C VAL A 2 -10.76 22.53 -8.90
N TYR A 3 -10.40 21.95 -10.04
CA TYR A 3 -9.70 20.66 -10.13
C TYR A 3 -8.17 20.80 -10.08
N PHE A 4 -7.68 21.92 -10.59
CA PHE A 4 -6.26 22.30 -10.51
C PHE A 4 -6.14 23.68 -9.90
N GLN A 5 -5.22 23.85 -8.94
CA GLN A 5 -4.91 25.14 -8.32
C GLN A 5 -3.41 25.26 -8.07
N VAL A 6 -2.89 26.46 -8.23
CA VAL A 6 -1.59 26.86 -7.69
C VAL A 6 -1.84 27.58 -6.38
N LEU A 7 -1.21 27.14 -5.30
CA LEU A 7 -1.37 27.68 -3.95
C LEU A 7 -0.04 28.20 -3.45
N GLU A 8 0.03 29.49 -3.10
CA GLU A 8 1.22 30.07 -2.50
C GLU A 8 1.10 30.06 -0.98
N GLY A 9 2.16 29.65 -0.28
CA GLY A 9 2.26 29.67 1.18
C GLY A 9 1.26 28.75 1.91
N ALA A 10 0.75 27.69 1.25
CA ALA A 10 -0.18 26.76 1.86
C ALA A 10 0.53 25.85 2.87
N ASP A 11 -0.14 25.57 4.00
CA ASP A 11 0.26 24.48 4.89
C ASP A 11 -0.05 23.14 4.22
N ILE A 12 0.99 22.36 3.96
CA ILE A 12 0.91 21.08 3.26
C ILE A 12 0.02 20.08 4.02
N ARG A 13 0.11 20.03 5.36
CA ARG A 13 -0.71 19.11 6.17
C ARG A 13 -2.18 19.46 6.13
N GLU A 14 -2.49 20.74 6.26
CA GLU A 14 -3.86 21.24 6.20
C GLU A 14 -4.47 20.95 4.83
N MET A 15 -3.75 21.24 3.77
CA MET A 15 -4.16 20.97 2.39
C MET A 15 -4.35 19.48 2.13
N MET A 16 -3.44 18.62 2.58
CA MET A 16 -3.57 17.16 2.45
C MET A 16 -4.84 16.67 3.16
N THR A 17 -5.07 17.15 4.37
CA THR A 17 -6.26 16.82 5.15
C THR A 17 -7.53 17.25 4.43
N GLU A 18 -7.57 18.47 3.89
CA GLU A 18 -8.69 18.96 3.09
C GLU A 18 -8.91 18.11 1.84
N MET A 19 -7.84 17.83 1.09
CA MET A 19 -7.94 17.03 -0.14
C MET A 19 -8.49 15.62 0.12
N MET A 20 -8.10 14.97 1.24
CA MET A 20 -8.55 13.64 1.60
C MET A 20 -9.95 13.61 2.24
N THR A 21 -10.35 14.68 2.91
CA THR A 21 -11.62 14.73 3.64
C THR A 21 -12.80 15.10 2.73
N VAL A 22 -12.57 15.92 1.70
CA VAL A 22 -13.63 16.31 0.75
C VAL A 22 -13.79 15.24 -0.31
N PRO A 23 -14.91 14.48 -0.33
CA PRO A 23 -15.13 13.43 -1.32
C PRO A 23 -15.05 13.97 -2.75
N LEU A 24 -14.48 13.15 -3.64
CA LEU A 24 -14.66 13.34 -5.07
C LEU A 24 -16.06 12.83 -5.42
N GLY A 25 -16.92 13.71 -5.96
CA GLY A 25 -18.26 13.30 -6.38
C GLY A 25 -18.18 12.28 -7.52
N CYS A 26 -18.71 11.08 -7.30
CA CYS A 26 -18.74 10.03 -8.34
C CYS A 26 -19.74 10.31 -9.45
N ASP A 27 -20.66 11.25 -9.24
CA ASP A 27 -21.71 11.65 -10.16
C ASP A 27 -21.28 12.73 -11.17
N ARG A 28 -20.11 13.33 -10.96
CA ARG A 28 -19.61 14.43 -11.79
C ARG A 28 -18.10 14.33 -12.03
N PRO A 29 -17.65 14.20 -13.28
CA PRO A 29 -16.23 14.27 -13.62
C PRO A 29 -15.66 15.70 -13.39
N PRO A 30 -14.32 15.83 -13.27
CA PRO A 30 -13.35 14.76 -13.25
C PRO A 30 -13.26 14.06 -11.89
N LEU A 31 -12.90 12.78 -11.92
CA LEU A 31 -12.67 11.95 -10.73
C LEU A 31 -11.23 12.11 -10.21
N TRP A 32 -10.72 13.34 -10.25
CA TRP A 32 -9.41 13.70 -9.70
C TRP A 32 -9.36 15.18 -9.34
N LYS A 33 -8.45 15.53 -8.47
CA LYS A 33 -8.06 16.91 -8.17
C LYS A 33 -6.55 17.00 -7.95
N SER A 34 -5.98 18.17 -8.20
CA SER A 34 -4.55 18.41 -8.02
C SER A 34 -4.26 19.79 -7.47
N ARG A 35 -3.10 19.94 -6.84
CA ARG A 35 -2.56 21.18 -6.31
C ARG A 35 -1.08 21.26 -6.65
N LEU A 36 -0.62 22.44 -7.01
CA LEU A 36 0.77 22.76 -7.24
C LEU A 36 1.18 23.85 -6.25
N ILE A 37 2.23 23.61 -5.48
CA ILE A 37 2.72 24.53 -4.46
C ILE A 37 4.17 24.85 -4.78
N PRO A 38 4.52 26.13 -5.00
CA PRO A 38 5.90 26.56 -5.07
C PRO A 38 6.60 26.31 -3.73
N VAL A 39 7.76 25.67 -3.77
CA VAL A 39 8.57 25.40 -2.58
C VAL A 39 9.56 26.56 -2.39
N PRO A 40 9.76 27.07 -1.16
CA PRO A 40 10.74 28.12 -0.89
C PRO A 40 12.15 27.76 -1.37
N GLU A 41 12.91 28.73 -1.85
CA GLU A 41 14.27 28.51 -2.40
C GLU A 41 15.24 27.90 -1.37
N ASP A 42 15.07 28.20 -0.09
CA ASP A 42 15.87 27.69 1.02
C ASP A 42 15.41 26.32 1.52
N ALA A 43 14.30 25.79 1.00
CA ALA A 43 13.82 24.46 1.39
C ALA A 43 14.83 23.37 1.03
N ARG A 44 14.90 22.36 1.89
CA ARG A 44 15.76 21.20 1.69
C ARG A 44 15.30 20.39 0.48
N CYS A 45 16.23 20.04 -0.41
CA CYS A 45 16.02 19.08 -1.48
C CYS A 45 16.78 17.78 -1.16
N CYS A 46 16.15 16.63 -1.38
CA CYS A 46 16.79 15.33 -1.20
C CYS A 46 17.89 15.05 -2.26
N HIS A 47 17.90 15.81 -3.37
CA HIS A 47 18.88 15.75 -4.44
C HIS A 47 19.53 17.13 -4.67
N PRO A 48 20.53 17.54 -3.85
CA PRO A 48 21.15 18.86 -3.96
C PRO A 48 21.76 19.15 -5.34
N GLU A 49 22.28 18.13 -6.01
CA GLU A 49 22.84 18.22 -7.36
C GLU A 49 21.77 18.56 -8.41
N VAL A 50 20.53 18.04 -8.21
CA VAL A 50 19.40 18.38 -9.07
C VAL A 50 18.97 19.82 -8.83
N LYS A 51 18.87 20.24 -7.57
CA LYS A 51 18.51 21.62 -7.20
C LYS A 51 19.44 22.67 -7.81
N ALA A 52 20.73 22.35 -7.94
CA ALA A 52 21.70 23.26 -8.55
C ALA A 52 21.43 23.50 -10.04
N ALA A 53 20.93 22.50 -10.75
CA ALA A 53 20.59 22.59 -12.18
C ALA A 53 19.13 23.05 -12.41
N PHE A 54 18.24 22.78 -11.47
CA PHE A 54 16.80 23.07 -11.52
C PHE A 54 16.42 23.91 -10.28
N PRO A 55 16.60 25.24 -10.32
CA PRO A 55 16.44 26.08 -9.13
C PRO A 55 14.99 26.23 -8.65
N HIS A 56 14.02 26.01 -9.54
CA HIS A 56 12.60 26.10 -9.19
C HIS A 56 12.08 24.74 -8.72
N GLN A 57 11.56 24.69 -7.52
CA GLN A 57 11.00 23.48 -6.92
C GLN A 57 9.51 23.65 -6.65
N TYR A 58 8.74 22.59 -6.88
CA TYR A 58 7.30 22.54 -6.65
C TYR A 58 6.91 21.23 -6.00
N ASP A 59 5.95 21.27 -5.08
CA ASP A 59 5.22 20.11 -4.62
C ASP A 59 3.94 19.97 -5.45
N PHE A 60 3.79 18.81 -6.12
CA PHE A 60 2.62 18.50 -6.92
C PHE A 60 1.80 17.41 -6.24
N PHE A 61 0.60 17.77 -5.80
CA PHE A 61 -0.36 16.86 -5.21
C PHE A 61 -1.36 16.41 -6.27
N PHE A 62 -1.54 15.11 -6.39
CA PHE A 62 -2.50 14.50 -7.30
C PHE A 62 -3.33 13.47 -6.56
N LEU A 63 -4.63 13.68 -6.49
CA LEU A 63 -5.60 12.81 -5.82
C LEU A 63 -6.62 12.31 -6.83
N PRO A 64 -6.48 11.10 -7.39
CA PRO A 64 -7.52 10.44 -8.16
C PRO A 64 -8.50 9.71 -7.24
N HIS A 65 -9.74 9.58 -7.69
CA HIS A 65 -10.69 8.63 -7.10
C HIS A 65 -10.22 7.21 -7.36
N HIS A 66 -10.24 6.36 -6.34
CA HIS A 66 -9.68 5.00 -6.45
C HIS A 66 -10.40 4.12 -7.49
N ALA A 67 -11.67 4.44 -7.83
CA ALA A 67 -12.39 3.71 -8.89
C ALA A 67 -11.77 3.83 -10.30
N ILE A 68 -10.92 4.83 -10.53
CA ILE A 68 -10.26 5.03 -11.83
C ILE A 68 -8.76 4.77 -11.81
N SER A 69 -8.19 4.45 -10.64
CA SER A 69 -6.74 4.35 -10.50
C SER A 69 -6.33 3.36 -9.42
N ASP A 70 -5.28 2.63 -9.69
CA ASP A 70 -4.51 1.85 -8.73
C ASP A 70 -3.03 2.25 -8.80
N GLY A 71 -2.16 1.57 -8.04
CA GLY A 71 -0.73 1.87 -7.99
C GLY A 71 -0.04 1.84 -9.35
N ASN A 72 -0.38 0.89 -10.23
CA ASN A 72 0.20 0.79 -11.57
C ASN A 72 -0.31 1.92 -12.49
N THR A 73 -1.60 2.22 -12.44
CA THR A 73 -2.20 3.34 -13.17
C THR A 73 -1.60 4.66 -12.72
N MET A 74 -1.46 4.85 -11.40
CA MET A 74 -0.84 6.06 -10.84
C MET A 74 0.60 6.23 -11.32
N THR A 75 1.40 5.16 -11.26
CA THR A 75 2.80 5.17 -11.70
C THR A 75 2.91 5.52 -13.19
N THR A 76 2.04 4.94 -14.03
CA THR A 76 1.99 5.23 -15.47
C THR A 76 1.56 6.68 -15.73
N THR A 77 0.57 7.17 -14.99
CA THR A 77 0.09 8.56 -15.09
C THR A 77 1.20 9.55 -14.73
N LEU A 78 1.91 9.32 -13.63
CA LEU A 78 3.03 10.18 -13.22
C LEU A 78 4.16 10.19 -14.24
N ARG A 79 4.54 9.01 -14.76
CA ARG A 79 5.54 8.90 -15.83
C ARG A 79 5.15 9.72 -17.06
N ASN A 80 3.93 9.55 -17.54
CA ASN A 80 3.45 10.22 -18.72
C ASN A 80 3.31 11.73 -18.49
N LEU A 81 2.79 12.14 -17.33
CA LEU A 81 2.66 13.55 -16.96
C LEU A 81 4.01 14.24 -16.91
N THR A 82 5.01 13.63 -16.27
CA THR A 82 6.37 14.23 -16.19
C THR A 82 7.01 14.36 -17.57
N ALA A 83 6.85 13.37 -18.46
CA ALA A 83 7.35 13.44 -19.83
C ALA A 83 6.65 14.53 -20.66
N LEU A 84 5.31 14.62 -20.55
CA LEU A 84 4.55 15.66 -21.27
C LEU A 84 4.88 17.07 -20.75
N LEU A 85 5.07 17.24 -19.45
CA LEU A 85 5.47 18.54 -18.88
C LEU A 85 6.87 18.93 -19.35
N ASP A 86 7.81 18.00 -19.42
CA ASP A 86 9.15 18.24 -19.95
C ASP A 86 9.10 18.71 -21.42
N ASP A 87 8.27 18.07 -22.23
CA ASP A 87 8.02 18.45 -23.63
C ASP A 87 7.43 19.86 -23.74
N VAL A 88 6.43 20.18 -22.92
CA VAL A 88 5.80 21.52 -22.91
C VAL A 88 6.80 22.61 -22.53
N ILE A 89 7.59 22.38 -21.50
CA ILE A 89 8.62 23.34 -21.03
C ILE A 89 9.70 23.54 -22.11
N ALA A 90 10.06 22.48 -22.83
CA ALA A 90 10.98 22.51 -23.97
C ALA A 90 10.40 23.20 -25.23
N GLY A 91 9.12 23.56 -25.22
CA GLY A 91 8.43 24.09 -26.41
C GLY A 91 8.16 23.04 -27.50
N ARG A 92 8.24 21.74 -27.16
CA ARG A 92 7.92 20.65 -28.06
C ARG A 92 6.40 20.51 -28.22
N THR A 93 5.96 20.13 -29.41
CA THR A 93 4.53 19.88 -29.68
C THR A 93 4.11 18.55 -29.05
N ILE A 94 3.05 18.59 -28.24
CA ILE A 94 2.43 17.37 -27.73
C ILE A 94 1.72 16.64 -28.87
N ARG A 95 1.96 15.34 -28.96
CA ARG A 95 1.28 14.45 -29.89
C ARG A 95 0.06 13.84 -29.22
N ASP A 96 -1.11 14.43 -29.45
CA ASP A 96 -2.39 13.99 -28.87
C ASP A 96 -3.00 12.77 -29.62
N ASP A 97 -2.42 12.40 -30.76
CA ASP A 97 -2.75 11.20 -31.54
C ASP A 97 -2.04 9.93 -31.02
N GLU A 98 -1.07 10.06 -30.11
CA GLU A 98 -0.32 8.94 -29.57
C GLU A 98 -0.92 8.43 -28.24
N PRO A 99 -1.47 7.20 -28.19
CA PRO A 99 -2.07 6.68 -26.98
C PRO A 99 -0.99 6.35 -25.94
N LEU A 100 -1.12 6.91 -24.73
CA LEU A 100 -0.21 6.69 -23.60
C LEU A 100 -0.60 5.49 -22.72
N GLY A 101 -1.73 4.85 -23.02
CA GLY A 101 -2.26 3.69 -22.34
C GLY A 101 -3.61 3.25 -22.91
N ILE A 102 -4.09 2.11 -22.45
CA ILE A 102 -5.39 1.54 -22.83
C ILE A 102 -6.31 1.66 -21.62
N LEU A 103 -7.46 2.33 -21.77
CA LEU A 103 -8.49 2.33 -20.74
C LEU A 103 -9.07 0.93 -20.57
N ALA A 104 -9.26 0.52 -19.33
CA ALA A 104 -9.80 -0.78 -18.99
C ALA A 104 -11.26 -0.94 -19.47
N ASP A 105 -11.54 -2.04 -20.14
CA ASP A 105 -12.90 -2.49 -20.43
C ASP A 105 -13.43 -3.52 -19.41
N TYR A 106 -12.54 -4.10 -18.60
CA TYR A 106 -12.82 -5.14 -17.60
C TYR A 106 -13.45 -6.44 -18.14
N GLU A 107 -13.59 -6.63 -19.44
CA GLU A 107 -14.25 -7.82 -20.03
C GLU A 107 -13.55 -9.12 -19.61
N GLU A 108 -12.21 -9.19 -19.68
CA GLU A 108 -11.45 -10.38 -19.27
C GLU A 108 -11.59 -10.68 -17.77
N VAL A 109 -11.60 -9.64 -16.93
CA VAL A 109 -11.79 -9.79 -15.48
C VAL A 109 -13.22 -10.28 -15.17
N SER A 110 -14.22 -9.71 -15.85
CA SER A 110 -15.62 -10.12 -15.71
C SER A 110 -15.85 -11.55 -16.20
N ALA A 111 -15.15 -11.97 -17.27
CA ALA A 111 -15.22 -13.36 -17.74
C ALA A 111 -14.65 -14.35 -16.72
N LEU A 112 -13.49 -14.01 -16.09
CA LEU A 112 -12.92 -14.83 -15.01
C LEU A 112 -13.86 -14.91 -13.80
N ASP A 113 -14.47 -13.80 -13.40
CA ASP A 113 -15.47 -13.79 -12.34
C ASP A 113 -16.66 -14.69 -12.66
N ALA A 114 -17.18 -14.64 -13.90
CA ALA A 114 -18.31 -15.45 -14.35
C ALA A 114 -17.97 -16.95 -14.38
N GLU A 115 -16.74 -17.32 -14.69
CA GLU A 115 -16.29 -18.72 -14.62
C GLU A 115 -16.28 -19.22 -13.17
N ILE A 116 -15.74 -18.42 -12.24
CA ILE A 116 -15.73 -18.75 -10.80
C ILE A 116 -17.17 -18.88 -10.27
N VAL A 117 -18.08 -17.98 -10.62
CA VAL A 117 -19.50 -18.11 -10.23
C VAL A 117 -20.05 -19.46 -10.67
N LYS A 118 -19.85 -19.86 -11.94
CA LYS A 118 -20.32 -21.16 -12.46
C LYS A 118 -19.69 -22.36 -11.74
N GLU A 119 -18.41 -22.27 -11.37
CA GLU A 119 -17.72 -23.32 -10.60
C GLU A 119 -18.36 -23.46 -9.20
N LEU A 120 -18.56 -22.34 -8.51
CA LEU A 120 -19.16 -22.33 -7.17
C LEU A 120 -20.63 -22.76 -7.16
N GLU A 121 -21.39 -22.47 -8.23
CA GLU A 121 -22.78 -22.99 -8.41
C GLU A 121 -22.80 -24.51 -8.58
N ARG A 122 -21.77 -25.11 -9.19
CA ARG A 122 -21.67 -26.58 -9.39
C ARG A 122 -21.14 -27.31 -8.16
N ASP A 123 -20.43 -26.61 -7.28
CA ASP A 123 -19.82 -27.17 -6.07
C ASP A 123 -20.23 -26.36 -4.82
N PRO A 124 -21.42 -26.62 -4.27
CA PRO A 124 -21.93 -25.94 -3.08
C PRO A 124 -21.07 -26.17 -1.83
N GLU A 125 -20.37 -27.30 -1.74
CA GLU A 125 -19.48 -27.61 -0.61
C GLU A 125 -18.27 -26.68 -0.66
N ARG A 126 -17.63 -26.55 -1.81
CA ARG A 126 -16.53 -25.61 -2.05
C ARG A 126 -16.95 -24.16 -1.83
N PHE A 127 -18.15 -23.78 -2.26
CA PHE A 127 -18.70 -22.44 -1.98
C PHE A 127 -18.83 -22.19 -0.47
N SER A 128 -19.35 -23.17 0.28
CA SER A 128 -19.51 -23.07 1.74
C SER A 128 -18.15 -22.92 2.44
N GLU A 129 -17.13 -23.68 2.03
CA GLU A 129 -15.77 -23.57 2.55
C GLU A 129 -15.18 -22.17 2.30
N LEU A 130 -15.18 -21.72 1.03
CA LEU A 130 -14.66 -20.40 0.66
C LEU A 130 -15.40 -19.25 1.35
N LYS A 131 -16.71 -19.39 1.55
CA LYS A 131 -17.51 -18.44 2.32
C LYS A 131 -17.04 -18.38 3.76
N ALA A 132 -16.87 -19.53 4.41
CA ALA A 132 -16.38 -19.59 5.78
C ALA A 132 -14.97 -18.99 5.91
N GLU A 133 -14.04 -19.34 5.01
CA GLU A 133 -12.69 -18.77 4.96
C GLU A 133 -12.70 -17.25 4.76
N THR A 134 -13.53 -16.77 3.84
CA THR A 134 -13.63 -15.32 3.51
C THR A 134 -14.18 -14.53 4.69
N LEU A 135 -15.25 -15.02 5.32
CA LEU A 135 -15.89 -14.35 6.46
C LEU A 135 -15.06 -14.47 7.75
N ALA A 136 -14.28 -15.54 7.90
CA ALA A 136 -13.36 -15.68 9.04
C ALA A 136 -12.27 -14.58 9.08
N CYS A 137 -12.03 -13.90 7.96
CA CYS A 137 -11.17 -12.73 7.94
C CYS A 137 -11.83 -11.47 8.52
N ASP A 138 -13.13 -11.43 8.71
CA ASP A 138 -13.87 -10.27 9.22
C ASP A 138 -13.80 -10.24 10.75
N THR A 139 -12.74 -9.66 11.28
CA THR A 139 -12.47 -9.59 12.72
C THR A 139 -12.15 -8.16 13.15
N ALA A 140 -12.59 -7.78 14.35
CA ALA A 140 -12.20 -6.49 14.91
C ALA A 140 -10.67 -6.44 15.11
N PRO A 141 -10.02 -5.31 14.80
CA PRO A 141 -8.58 -5.14 14.96
C PRO A 141 -8.11 -5.40 16.38
N ILE A 142 -7.01 -6.16 16.54
CA ILE A 142 -6.48 -6.53 17.87
C ILE A 142 -6.01 -5.31 18.65
N ILE A 143 -5.48 -4.30 17.96
CA ILE A 143 -4.96 -3.07 18.60
C ILE A 143 -6.05 -2.34 19.40
N LEU A 144 -7.33 -2.46 19.00
CA LEU A 144 -8.46 -1.85 19.72
C LEU A 144 -8.73 -2.50 21.09
N LYS A 145 -8.17 -3.68 21.37
CA LYS A 145 -8.24 -4.31 22.70
C LYS A 145 -7.37 -3.57 23.72
N ALA A 146 -6.29 -2.96 23.27
CA ALA A 146 -5.30 -2.26 24.11
C ALA A 146 -5.45 -0.72 24.03
N PHE A 147 -5.83 -0.23 22.87
CA PHE A 147 -5.91 1.20 22.57
C PHE A 147 -7.34 1.52 22.09
N PRO A 148 -8.23 1.90 23.03
CA PRO A 148 -9.62 2.17 22.69
C PRO A 148 -9.71 3.36 21.71
N PRO A 149 -10.69 3.33 20.78
CA PRO A 149 -10.87 4.39 19.81
C PRO A 149 -11.03 5.75 20.47
N PRO A 150 -10.30 6.79 20.03
CA PRO A 150 -10.48 8.14 20.57
C PRO A 150 -11.85 8.73 20.22
N GLY A 151 -12.51 8.16 19.22
CA GLY A 151 -13.76 8.69 18.68
C GLY A 151 -13.57 9.96 17.86
N GLY A 152 -14.70 10.64 17.56
CA GLY A 152 -14.68 11.86 16.79
C GLY A 152 -15.04 11.66 15.32
N LYS A 153 -14.85 12.71 14.53
CA LYS A 153 -15.14 12.67 13.09
C LYS A 153 -14.04 11.89 12.36
N PRO A 154 -14.40 10.89 11.53
CA PRO A 154 -13.42 10.16 10.74
C PRO A 154 -12.62 11.10 9.83
N ALA A 155 -11.30 10.99 9.87
CA ALA A 155 -10.39 11.69 8.99
C ALA A 155 -9.14 10.82 8.80
N THR A 156 -8.32 11.11 7.80
CA THR A 156 -7.06 10.41 7.58
C THR A 156 -5.92 11.13 8.29
N GLY A 157 -5.26 10.42 9.22
CA GLY A 157 -3.94 10.77 9.73
C GLY A 157 -2.86 10.01 8.98
N CYS A 158 -1.65 10.58 8.91
CA CYS A 158 -0.50 9.96 8.25
C CYS A 158 0.76 10.08 9.10
N VAL A 159 1.48 8.97 9.25
CA VAL A 159 2.85 8.94 9.78
C VAL A 159 3.78 8.65 8.62
N PHE A 160 4.70 9.57 8.34
CA PHE A 160 5.70 9.44 7.27
C PHE A 160 7.06 9.11 7.88
N ARG A 161 7.74 8.14 7.30
CA ARG A 161 9.12 7.78 7.60
C ARG A 161 9.88 7.51 6.31
N ASN A 162 11.19 7.70 6.34
CA ASN A 162 12.07 7.23 5.27
C ASN A 162 12.92 6.08 5.81
N VAL A 163 12.94 4.97 5.09
CA VAL A 163 13.78 3.82 5.43
C VAL A 163 15.12 3.97 4.74
N GLU A 164 16.21 3.93 5.50
CA GLU A 164 17.54 3.99 4.93
C GLU A 164 17.78 2.84 3.96
N GLN A 165 18.37 3.15 2.81
CA GLN A 165 18.50 2.20 1.71
C GLN A 165 19.28 0.92 2.11
N ASP A 166 20.31 1.07 2.91
CA ASP A 166 21.11 -0.06 3.41
C ASP A 166 20.32 -0.94 4.38
N VAL A 167 19.46 -0.34 5.22
CA VAL A 167 18.55 -1.05 6.13
C VAL A 167 17.56 -1.90 5.33
N LEU A 168 16.93 -1.30 4.33
CA LEU A 168 15.99 -2.01 3.46
C LEU A 168 16.66 -3.12 2.66
N ALA A 169 17.87 -2.86 2.13
CA ALA A 169 18.65 -3.85 1.38
C ALA A 169 19.05 -5.05 2.25
N ARG A 170 19.47 -4.80 3.50
CA ARG A 170 19.76 -5.87 4.46
C ARG A 170 18.53 -6.74 4.73
N PHE A 171 17.39 -6.14 4.99
CA PHE A 171 16.15 -6.88 5.25
C PHE A 171 15.68 -7.66 4.02
N ARG A 172 15.75 -7.08 2.81
CA ARG A 172 15.48 -7.80 1.55
C ARG A 172 16.40 -9.02 1.38
N SER A 173 17.68 -8.87 1.71
CA SER A 173 18.64 -9.96 1.67
C SER A 173 18.33 -11.06 2.69
N ALA A 174 17.92 -10.69 3.90
CA ALA A 174 17.49 -11.61 4.94
C ALA A 174 16.23 -12.40 4.53
N CYS A 175 15.23 -11.74 3.94
CA CYS A 175 14.05 -12.40 3.37
C CYS A 175 14.46 -13.45 2.32
N LYS A 176 15.32 -13.07 1.36
CA LYS A 176 15.81 -13.97 0.32
C LYS A 176 16.57 -15.18 0.89
N ALA A 177 17.42 -14.96 1.89
CA ALA A 177 18.17 -16.01 2.56
C ALA A 177 17.27 -17.02 3.29
N ASN A 178 16.10 -16.58 3.76
CA ASN A 178 15.08 -17.42 4.41
C ASN A 178 14.05 -18.00 3.43
N GLY A 179 14.17 -17.74 2.12
CA GLY A 179 13.27 -18.26 1.10
C GLY A 179 11.87 -17.64 1.12
N VAL A 180 11.74 -16.41 1.62
CA VAL A 180 10.46 -15.70 1.71
C VAL A 180 10.47 -14.42 0.87
N SER A 181 9.28 -13.93 0.48
CA SER A 181 9.15 -12.65 -0.20
C SER A 181 9.36 -11.49 0.77
N PHE A 182 9.78 -10.33 0.25
CA PHE A 182 9.81 -9.10 1.05
C PHE A 182 8.43 -8.77 1.65
N ASN A 183 7.34 -8.96 0.88
CA ASN A 183 5.99 -8.69 1.38
C ASN A 183 5.65 -9.53 2.60
N SER A 184 5.95 -10.84 2.56
CA SER A 184 5.70 -11.73 3.70
C SER A 184 6.60 -11.37 4.90
N GLY A 185 7.85 -10.97 4.65
CA GLY A 185 8.74 -10.48 5.71
C GLY A 185 8.20 -9.19 6.35
N PHE A 186 7.78 -8.24 5.52
CA PHE A 186 7.26 -6.96 6.00
C PHE A 186 5.93 -7.11 6.75
N GLU A 187 5.06 -8.00 6.28
CA GLU A 187 3.83 -8.38 6.97
C GLU A 187 4.14 -9.01 8.34
N ALA A 188 5.12 -9.91 8.42
CA ALA A 188 5.55 -10.50 9.69
C ALA A 188 6.08 -9.45 10.68
N LEU A 189 6.79 -8.40 10.21
CA LEU A 189 7.20 -7.28 11.06
C LEU A 189 6.01 -6.53 11.65
N ILE A 190 5.00 -6.23 10.83
CA ILE A 190 3.77 -5.54 11.28
C ILE A 190 3.05 -6.40 12.32
N ASN A 191 2.89 -7.69 12.05
CA ASN A 191 2.24 -8.62 12.98
C ASN A 191 2.99 -8.72 14.31
N THR A 192 4.32 -8.80 14.26
CA THR A 192 5.17 -8.81 15.45
C THR A 192 5.00 -7.52 16.25
N ALA A 193 5.06 -6.36 15.61
CA ALA A 193 4.88 -5.06 16.25
C ALA A 193 3.50 -4.93 16.92
N LEU A 194 2.43 -5.34 16.22
CA LEU A 194 1.07 -5.32 16.78
C LEU A 194 0.94 -6.21 18.01
N VAL A 195 1.43 -7.44 17.94
CA VAL A 195 1.36 -8.38 19.07
C VAL A 195 2.17 -7.89 20.27
N GLU A 196 3.37 -7.36 20.04
CA GLU A 196 4.19 -6.78 21.12
C GLU A 196 3.49 -5.59 21.76
N MET A 197 2.93 -4.66 20.96
CA MET A 197 2.21 -3.50 21.49
C MET A 197 0.99 -3.88 22.36
N VAL A 198 0.18 -4.84 21.91
CA VAL A 198 -1.01 -5.24 22.68
C VAL A 198 -0.64 -6.05 23.93
N ARG A 199 0.40 -6.89 23.86
CA ARG A 199 0.96 -7.60 25.02
C ARG A 199 1.50 -6.62 26.06
N ASP A 200 2.29 -5.65 25.65
CA ASP A 200 2.93 -4.67 26.53
C ASP A 200 1.89 -3.72 27.17
N ALA A 201 0.72 -3.58 26.54
CA ALA A 201 -0.45 -2.93 27.10
C ALA A 201 -1.30 -3.84 28.03
N GLY A 202 -0.86 -5.08 28.27
CA GLY A 202 -1.51 -6.00 29.22
C GLY A 202 -2.62 -6.88 28.63
N VAL A 203 -2.73 -6.99 27.31
CA VAL A 203 -3.67 -7.93 26.67
C VAL A 203 -3.10 -9.34 26.76
N GLU A 204 -3.79 -10.21 27.50
CA GLU A 204 -3.39 -11.61 27.70
C GLU A 204 -3.72 -12.48 26.48
N GLY A 205 -2.98 -13.59 26.34
CA GLY A 205 -3.17 -14.61 25.28
C GLY A 205 -1.84 -15.27 24.94
N GLU A 206 -1.88 -16.48 24.39
CA GLU A 206 -0.69 -17.17 23.84
C GLU A 206 -0.44 -16.80 22.38
N ALA A 207 -1.51 -16.42 21.67
CA ALA A 207 -1.49 -15.96 20.29
C ALA A 207 -2.63 -14.98 20.03
N HIS A 208 -2.45 -14.17 18.99
CA HIS A 208 -3.49 -13.25 18.50
C HIS A 208 -3.76 -13.49 17.03
N SER A 209 -5.04 -13.52 16.68
CA SER A 209 -5.48 -13.63 15.29
C SER A 209 -5.45 -12.27 14.62
N ILE A 210 -4.63 -12.13 13.57
CA ILE A 210 -4.48 -10.89 12.81
C ILE A 210 -5.09 -11.08 11.42
N SER A 211 -5.90 -10.13 11.02
CA SER A 211 -6.58 -10.11 9.73
C SER A 211 -6.05 -8.97 8.85
N ILE A 212 -5.63 -9.32 7.65
CA ILE A 212 -4.86 -8.47 6.76
C ILE A 212 -5.53 -8.36 5.40
N ASN A 213 -5.39 -7.20 4.78
CA ASN A 213 -5.82 -6.95 3.40
C ASN A 213 -4.61 -6.64 2.52
N LEU A 214 -4.32 -7.48 1.54
CA LEU A 214 -3.29 -7.25 0.53
C LEU A 214 -3.91 -6.68 -0.73
N ALA A 215 -3.27 -5.70 -1.35
CA ALA A 215 -3.63 -5.26 -2.68
C ALA A 215 -3.03 -6.20 -3.73
N THR A 216 -3.89 -6.91 -4.47
CA THR A 216 -3.47 -7.86 -5.51
C THR A 216 -3.73 -7.26 -6.89
N ASP A 217 -2.66 -7.12 -7.71
CA ASP A 217 -2.78 -6.65 -9.09
C ASP A 217 -3.34 -7.76 -9.99
N LEU A 218 -4.50 -7.49 -10.59
CA LEU A 218 -5.20 -8.42 -11.45
C LEU A 218 -4.61 -8.50 -12.85
N ARG A 219 -3.75 -7.57 -13.26
CA ARG A 219 -3.13 -7.58 -14.60
C ARG A 219 -2.32 -8.85 -14.86
N ARG A 220 -1.87 -9.52 -13.81
CA ARG A 220 -1.20 -10.83 -13.90
C ARG A 220 -2.08 -11.98 -14.42
N TYR A 221 -3.39 -11.82 -14.36
CA TYR A 221 -4.38 -12.85 -14.76
C TYR A 221 -5.02 -12.59 -16.11
N ILE A 222 -4.74 -11.44 -16.72
CA ILE A 222 -5.26 -11.07 -18.04
C ILE A 222 -4.15 -11.09 -19.09
N LYS A 223 -4.54 -11.07 -20.36
CA LYS A 223 -3.58 -11.12 -21.48
C LYS A 223 -2.72 -9.86 -21.50
N PRO A 224 -1.40 -10.00 -21.70
CA PRO A 224 -0.52 -8.85 -21.89
C PRO A 224 -0.99 -7.95 -23.04
N ARG A 225 -0.89 -6.65 -22.85
CA ARG A 225 -1.20 -5.64 -23.87
C ARG A 225 0.07 -4.89 -24.27
N PRO A 226 0.12 -4.33 -25.51
CA PRO A 226 1.29 -3.57 -25.99
C PRO A 226 1.49 -2.25 -25.23
N LEU A 227 0.41 -1.67 -24.70
CA LEU A 227 0.42 -0.46 -23.89
C LEU A 227 -0.06 -0.75 -22.47
N PRO A 228 0.32 0.07 -21.48
CA PRO A 228 -0.14 -0.06 -20.10
C PRO A 228 -1.67 -0.01 -20.00
N ILE A 229 -2.26 -0.91 -19.24
CA ILE A 229 -3.70 -0.90 -18.97
C ILE A 229 -3.96 0.04 -17.79
N LEU A 230 -4.78 1.07 -18.03
CA LEU A 230 -5.16 2.11 -17.07
C LEU A 230 -6.54 1.79 -16.47
N GLY A 231 -6.67 1.97 -15.17
CA GLY A 231 -7.90 1.72 -14.43
C GLY A 231 -7.64 1.06 -13.08
N LEU A 232 -8.69 0.65 -12.40
CA LEU A 232 -8.61 -0.09 -11.14
C LEU A 232 -8.51 -1.60 -11.41
N PHE A 233 -7.31 -2.14 -11.38
CA PHE A 233 -7.03 -3.58 -11.48
C PHE A 233 -6.45 -4.16 -10.18
N ALA A 234 -6.58 -3.46 -9.08
CA ALA A 234 -6.24 -3.98 -7.76
C ALA A 234 -7.50 -4.48 -7.05
N ARG A 235 -7.43 -5.71 -6.53
CA ARG A 235 -8.46 -6.26 -5.62
C ARG A 235 -7.88 -6.51 -4.25
N PRO A 236 -8.66 -6.26 -3.18
CA PRO A 236 -8.27 -6.66 -1.85
C PRO A 236 -8.30 -8.19 -1.75
N THR A 237 -7.22 -8.76 -1.21
CA THR A 237 -7.14 -10.18 -0.88
C THR A 237 -6.92 -10.30 0.61
N ALA A 238 -7.94 -10.77 1.32
CA ALA A 238 -7.89 -10.90 2.77
C ALA A 238 -7.32 -12.25 3.19
N HIS A 239 -6.56 -12.28 4.26
CA HIS A 239 -6.19 -13.49 4.98
C HIS A 239 -6.08 -13.19 6.47
N ARG A 240 -6.13 -14.26 7.24
CA ARG A 240 -6.03 -14.22 8.68
C ARG A 240 -4.97 -15.21 9.14
N ILE A 241 -4.14 -14.83 10.11
CA ILE A 241 -3.10 -15.69 10.65
C ILE A 241 -3.05 -15.56 12.17
N GLU A 242 -2.84 -16.68 12.84
CA GLU A 242 -2.53 -16.70 14.28
C GLU A 242 -1.07 -16.32 14.48
N THR A 243 -0.83 -15.29 15.27
CA THR A 243 0.50 -14.76 15.57
C THR A 243 0.82 -14.98 17.03
N PRO A 244 1.78 -15.85 17.39
CA PRO A 244 2.18 -16.11 18.76
C PRO A 244 2.72 -14.85 19.46
N VAL A 245 2.53 -14.75 20.77
CA VAL A 245 3.05 -13.61 21.55
C VAL A 245 4.58 -13.57 21.62
N ASP A 246 5.24 -14.71 21.42
CA ASP A 246 6.69 -14.86 21.38
C ASP A 246 7.24 -14.91 19.93
N VAL A 247 6.45 -14.46 18.94
CA VAL A 247 6.77 -14.48 17.50
C VAL A 247 8.17 -13.93 17.19
N ARG A 248 8.67 -12.95 17.95
CA ARG A 248 10.00 -12.39 17.76
C ARG A 248 11.11 -13.42 17.87
N SER A 249 10.98 -14.37 18.81
CA SER A 249 11.98 -15.45 18.99
C SER A 249 11.96 -16.51 17.90
N HIS A 250 10.87 -16.62 17.12
CA HIS A 250 10.63 -17.55 16.03
C HIS A 250 10.31 -16.85 14.69
N PHE A 251 10.74 -15.61 14.55
CA PHE A 251 10.33 -14.70 13.47
C PHE A 251 10.41 -15.32 12.07
N TRP A 252 11.53 -15.94 11.72
CA TRP A 252 11.70 -16.48 10.38
C TRP A 252 10.86 -17.74 10.12
N ASP A 253 10.61 -18.57 11.11
CA ASP A 253 9.75 -19.74 10.96
C ASP A 253 8.28 -19.32 10.82
N TYR A 254 7.85 -18.37 11.62
CA TYR A 254 6.55 -17.71 11.45
C TYR A 254 6.42 -17.07 10.06
N THR A 255 7.45 -16.35 9.61
CA THR A 255 7.45 -15.70 8.29
C THR A 255 7.35 -16.71 7.14
N LYS A 256 7.98 -17.88 7.25
CA LYS A 256 7.86 -18.96 6.25
C LYS A 256 6.46 -19.55 6.19
N GLU A 257 5.81 -19.71 7.33
CA GLU A 257 4.41 -20.18 7.39
C GLU A 257 3.47 -19.15 6.74
N LEU A 258 3.61 -17.88 7.10
CA LEU A 258 2.89 -16.77 6.51
C LEU A 258 3.10 -16.71 5.00
N HIS A 259 4.35 -16.81 4.54
CA HIS A 259 4.70 -16.81 3.11
C HIS A 259 4.03 -17.95 2.35
N ARG A 260 4.02 -19.15 2.89
CA ARG A 260 3.35 -20.31 2.31
C ARG A 260 1.85 -20.08 2.18
N LYS A 261 1.21 -19.53 3.22
CA LYS A 261 -0.22 -19.20 3.22
C LYS A 261 -0.58 -18.15 2.17
N VAL A 262 0.13 -17.04 2.14
CA VAL A 262 -0.09 -15.95 1.17
C VAL A 262 0.15 -16.42 -0.26
N THR A 263 1.24 -17.16 -0.50
CA THR A 263 1.56 -17.69 -1.83
C THR A 263 0.48 -18.68 -2.30
N GLY A 264 0.01 -19.56 -1.42
CA GLY A 264 -1.11 -20.47 -1.71
C GLY A 264 -2.37 -19.73 -2.11
N LEU A 265 -2.73 -18.70 -1.35
CA LEU A 265 -3.90 -17.87 -1.63
C LEU A 265 -3.80 -17.16 -2.98
N LEU A 266 -2.65 -16.58 -3.30
CA LEU A 266 -2.45 -15.86 -4.56
C LEU A 266 -2.36 -16.79 -5.77
N SER A 267 -1.83 -18.01 -5.62
CA SER A 267 -1.73 -19.00 -6.71
C SER A 267 -3.08 -19.65 -7.03
N SER A 268 -4.00 -19.73 -6.09
CA SER A 268 -5.35 -20.33 -6.24
C SER A 268 -6.42 -19.33 -6.67
N SER A 269 -6.08 -18.21 -7.29
CA SER A 269 -7.04 -17.16 -7.67
C SER A 269 -7.83 -16.57 -6.49
N GLY A 270 -7.24 -16.59 -5.28
CA GLY A 270 -7.92 -16.22 -4.03
C GLY A 270 -8.55 -14.83 -4.05
N ALA A 271 -7.92 -13.85 -4.74
CA ALA A 271 -8.49 -12.50 -4.89
C ALA A 271 -9.83 -12.51 -5.64
N PHE A 272 -9.96 -13.33 -6.67
CA PHE A 272 -11.21 -13.50 -7.42
C PHE A 272 -12.25 -14.27 -6.59
N ASN A 273 -11.86 -15.40 -6.00
CA ASN A 273 -12.74 -16.21 -5.20
C ASN A 273 -13.37 -15.42 -4.05
N GLN A 274 -12.58 -14.67 -3.31
CA GLN A 274 -13.09 -13.87 -2.18
C GLN A 274 -14.04 -12.77 -2.63
N ASP A 275 -13.72 -12.07 -3.72
CA ASP A 275 -14.58 -11.02 -4.24
C ASP A 275 -15.91 -11.56 -4.77
N VAL A 276 -15.88 -12.69 -5.51
CA VAL A 276 -17.08 -13.38 -5.99
C VAL A 276 -17.93 -13.85 -4.81
N VAL A 277 -17.32 -14.50 -3.81
CA VAL A 277 -18.02 -14.97 -2.61
C VAL A 277 -18.70 -13.81 -1.89
N ARG A 278 -18.02 -12.67 -1.71
CA ARG A 278 -18.61 -11.48 -1.08
C ARG A 278 -19.80 -10.96 -1.87
N ARG A 279 -19.69 -10.84 -3.18
CA ARG A 279 -20.78 -10.38 -4.05
C ARG A 279 -21.99 -11.32 -4.03
N LEU A 280 -21.76 -12.63 -3.90
CA LEU A 280 -22.84 -13.63 -3.81
C LEU A 280 -23.49 -13.71 -2.42
N THR A 281 -22.80 -13.29 -1.37
CA THR A 281 -23.25 -13.46 0.02
C THR A 281 -23.69 -12.15 0.70
N GLN A 282 -23.23 -11.01 0.19
CA GLN A 282 -23.56 -9.70 0.75
C GLN A 282 -24.43 -8.92 -0.24
N PRO A 283 -25.51 -8.30 0.21
CA PRO A 283 -26.32 -7.46 -0.67
C PRO A 283 -25.49 -6.29 -1.18
N PRO A 284 -25.80 -5.76 -2.36
CA PRO A 284 -25.23 -4.51 -2.83
C PRO A 284 -25.46 -3.41 -1.79
N VAL A 285 -24.38 -2.72 -1.41
CA VAL A 285 -24.46 -1.58 -0.50
C VAL A 285 -24.85 -0.35 -1.31
N SER A 286 -25.86 0.40 -0.87
CA SER A 286 -26.20 1.67 -1.51
C SER A 286 -25.05 2.68 -1.31
N ALA A 287 -24.96 3.69 -2.16
CA ALA A 287 -23.99 4.77 -1.95
C ALA A 287 -24.19 5.47 -0.60
N GLU A 288 -25.45 5.65 -0.18
CA GLU A 288 -25.80 6.27 1.10
C GLU A 288 -25.30 5.42 2.27
N ASP A 289 -25.57 4.12 2.26
CA ASP A 289 -25.10 3.21 3.30
C ASP A 289 -23.56 3.08 3.31
N TYR A 290 -22.94 3.06 2.12
CA TYR A 290 -21.48 3.05 2.01
C TYR A 290 -20.85 4.30 2.64
N TYR A 291 -21.41 5.48 2.38
CA TYR A 291 -20.92 6.74 2.96
C TYR A 291 -21.36 6.95 4.42
N ALA A 292 -22.34 6.22 4.90
CA ALA A 292 -22.64 6.16 6.33
C ALA A 292 -21.53 5.48 7.15
N GLY A 293 -20.68 4.75 6.45
CA GLY A 293 -19.49 4.08 6.99
C GLY A 293 -19.77 2.69 7.57
N PRO A 294 -18.78 1.81 7.54
CA PRO A 294 -18.88 0.56 8.27
C PRO A 294 -18.94 0.84 9.77
N PRO A 295 -19.76 0.09 10.52
CA PRO A 295 -19.88 0.27 11.97
C PRO A 295 -18.57 0.05 12.72
N LEU A 296 -17.66 -0.76 12.17
CA LEU A 296 -16.32 -1.06 12.70
C LEU A 296 -15.41 -1.52 11.55
N PRO A 297 -14.09 -1.23 11.60
CA PRO A 297 -13.14 -1.85 10.71
C PRO A 297 -13.11 -3.37 10.94
N LEU A 298 -13.06 -4.12 9.84
CA LEU A 298 -13.11 -5.59 9.84
C LEU A 298 -11.73 -6.24 9.64
N ARG A 299 -10.66 -5.44 9.62
CA ARG A 299 -9.29 -5.88 9.41
C ARG A 299 -8.35 -5.07 10.28
N ASP A 300 -7.29 -5.71 10.74
CA ASP A 300 -6.23 -5.03 11.47
C ASP A 300 -5.58 -3.96 10.59
N TYR A 301 -5.19 -4.33 9.38
CA TYR A 301 -4.56 -3.39 8.46
C TYR A 301 -4.68 -3.80 6.98
N GLY A 302 -4.42 -2.82 6.13
CA GLY A 302 -4.07 -3.02 4.73
C GLY A 302 -2.56 -2.93 4.53
N LEU A 303 -2.04 -3.68 3.55
CA LEU A 303 -0.63 -3.61 3.15
C LEU A 303 -0.52 -3.41 1.63
N THR A 304 0.22 -2.39 1.24
CA THR A 304 0.55 -2.09 -0.15
C THR A 304 2.06 -1.90 -0.30
N ASN A 305 2.71 -2.82 -1.01
CA ASN A 305 4.07 -2.65 -1.48
C ASN A 305 4.05 -2.41 -2.99
N LEU A 306 4.44 -1.22 -3.40
CA LEU A 306 4.42 -0.81 -4.79
C LEU A 306 5.73 -1.13 -5.54
N GLY A 307 6.74 -1.65 -4.84
CA GLY A 307 8.03 -2.03 -5.40
C GLY A 307 8.95 -0.85 -5.65
N ASP A 308 9.82 -0.98 -6.62
CA ASP A 308 10.75 0.08 -7.03
C ASP A 308 10.20 0.82 -8.25
N PHE A 309 10.02 2.13 -8.12
CA PHE A 309 9.52 3.00 -9.18
C PHE A 309 10.62 3.58 -10.06
N THR A 310 11.88 3.46 -9.65
CA THR A 310 13.00 4.16 -10.29
C THR A 310 13.08 3.90 -11.79
N GLU A 311 12.86 2.65 -12.22
CA GLU A 311 12.84 2.31 -13.65
C GLU A 311 11.50 2.63 -14.33
N ARG A 312 10.41 2.61 -13.57
CA ARG A 312 9.06 2.86 -14.12
C ARG A 312 8.80 4.35 -14.34
N ILE A 313 9.34 5.20 -13.48
CA ILE A 313 9.27 6.65 -13.56
C ILE A 313 10.71 7.15 -13.55
N PRO A 314 11.38 7.28 -14.71
CA PRO A 314 12.76 7.78 -14.74
C PRO A 314 12.92 9.11 -14.02
N GLY A 315 11.92 10.00 -14.12
CA GLY A 315 11.88 11.27 -13.41
C GLY A 315 12.98 12.24 -13.82
N THR A 316 13.73 11.94 -14.89
CA THR A 316 14.93 12.65 -15.31
C THR A 316 14.72 13.23 -16.72
N GLY A 317 13.89 14.26 -16.83
CA GLY A 317 13.74 15.04 -18.05
C GLY A 317 14.86 16.09 -18.22
N GLU A 318 14.92 16.71 -19.39
CA GLU A 318 15.89 17.78 -19.70
C GLU A 318 15.53 19.08 -18.97
N HIS A 319 14.24 19.38 -18.84
CA HIS A 319 13.71 20.63 -18.28
C HIS A 319 12.92 20.40 -16.98
N LEU A 320 12.56 19.16 -16.66
CA LEU A 320 11.81 18.78 -15.46
C LEU A 320 12.45 17.55 -14.81
N GLN A 321 12.61 17.60 -13.49
CA GLN A 321 13.10 16.48 -12.69
C GLN A 321 12.09 16.16 -11.59
N LEU A 322 11.64 14.90 -11.51
CA LEU A 322 10.89 14.39 -10.37
C LEU A 322 11.90 13.85 -9.34
N THR A 323 12.03 14.54 -8.21
CA THR A 323 13.05 14.24 -7.20
C THR A 323 12.57 13.29 -6.12
N ASP A 324 11.28 13.36 -5.75
CA ASP A 324 10.69 12.54 -4.71
C ASP A 324 9.24 12.22 -5.03
N ILE A 325 8.73 11.13 -4.47
CA ILE A 325 7.33 10.72 -4.52
C ILE A 325 6.92 10.32 -3.11
N THR A 326 5.85 10.92 -2.60
CA THR A 326 5.21 10.50 -1.35
C THR A 326 3.78 10.04 -1.64
N MET A 327 3.47 8.79 -1.27
CA MET A 327 2.13 8.21 -1.48
C MET A 327 1.43 7.99 -0.15
N PHE A 328 0.15 8.29 -0.13
CA PHE A 328 -0.75 8.06 0.99
C PHE A 328 -2.16 7.79 0.47
N ALA A 329 -3.05 7.28 1.32
CA ALA A 329 -4.42 6.97 0.93
C ALA A 329 -5.41 7.50 1.98
N ALA A 330 -6.59 7.92 1.53
CA ALA A 330 -7.71 8.22 2.42
C ALA A 330 -8.23 6.91 3.03
N ILE A 331 -8.29 6.84 4.37
CA ILE A 331 -8.66 5.63 5.11
C ILE A 331 -10.15 5.60 5.52
N PRO A 332 -10.82 6.71 5.89
CA PRO A 332 -12.22 6.66 6.26
C PRO A 332 -13.06 5.89 5.23
N LEU A 333 -13.95 5.03 5.72
CA LEU A 333 -14.78 4.09 4.95
C LEU A 333 -14.06 2.85 4.41
N SER A 334 -12.78 2.64 4.73
CA SER A 334 -12.08 1.40 4.42
C SER A 334 -12.48 0.27 5.37
N VAL A 335 -12.31 -0.97 4.91
CA VAL A 335 -12.54 -2.16 5.75
C VAL A 335 -11.43 -2.37 6.79
N TYR A 336 -10.36 -1.60 6.73
CA TYR A 336 -9.26 -1.58 7.69
C TYR A 336 -9.07 -0.17 8.24
N MET A 337 -8.63 -0.06 9.47
CA MET A 337 -8.41 1.23 10.14
C MET A 337 -7.07 1.88 9.81
N MET A 338 -6.15 1.14 9.20
CA MET A 338 -4.82 1.62 8.83
C MET A 338 -4.26 0.91 7.60
N LEU A 339 -3.42 1.60 6.85
CA LEU A 339 -2.75 1.10 5.66
C LEU A 339 -1.26 1.36 5.75
N HIS A 340 -0.47 0.29 5.69
CA HIS A 340 0.97 0.36 5.55
C HIS A 340 1.35 0.39 4.06
N GLN A 341 2.10 1.41 3.65
CA GLN A 341 2.58 1.57 2.29
C GLN A 341 4.09 1.71 2.29
N ILE A 342 4.77 0.95 1.42
CA ILE A 342 6.22 1.02 1.24
C ILE A 342 6.56 0.87 -0.24
N TYR A 343 7.56 1.61 -0.70
CA TYR A 343 8.08 1.57 -2.07
C TYR A 343 9.49 2.16 -2.10
N THR A 344 10.13 2.14 -3.25
CA THR A 344 11.44 2.77 -3.48
C THR A 344 11.35 3.68 -4.69
N PHE A 345 11.96 4.87 -4.61
CA PHE A 345 12.14 5.79 -5.71
C PHE A 345 13.48 6.53 -5.58
N ARG A 346 14.31 6.46 -6.60
CA ARG A 346 15.64 7.14 -6.68
C ARG A 346 16.49 6.98 -5.42
N GLY A 347 16.54 5.77 -4.86
CA GLY A 347 17.30 5.47 -3.66
C GLY A 347 16.65 5.88 -2.34
N HIS A 348 15.48 6.50 -2.36
CA HIS A 348 14.66 6.77 -1.18
C HIS A 348 13.60 5.68 -1.01
N SER A 349 13.33 5.31 0.22
CA SER A 349 12.32 4.28 0.51
C SER A 349 11.31 4.81 1.53
N PRO A 350 10.35 5.64 1.05
CA PRO A 350 9.29 6.13 1.90
C PRO A 350 8.44 4.99 2.45
N TYR A 351 8.12 5.09 3.73
CA TYR A 351 7.12 4.30 4.42
C TYR A 351 6.04 5.23 4.96
N THR A 352 4.80 4.93 4.64
CA THR A 352 3.65 5.70 5.12
C THR A 352 2.70 4.77 5.86
N LEU A 353 2.30 5.17 7.06
CA LEU A 353 1.18 4.59 7.78
C LEU A 353 0.03 5.61 7.74
N SER A 354 -0.97 5.36 6.89
CA SER A 354 -2.23 6.11 6.86
C SER A 354 -3.23 5.43 7.80
N TYR A 355 -3.96 6.20 8.60
CA TYR A 355 -4.88 5.65 9.60
C TYR A 355 -6.14 6.51 9.76
N ASP A 356 -7.23 5.92 10.23
CA ASP A 356 -8.46 6.62 10.57
C ASP A 356 -8.35 7.21 12.00
N THR A 357 -8.43 8.54 12.09
CA THR A 357 -8.29 9.28 13.34
C THR A 357 -9.41 9.01 14.35
N SER A 358 -10.55 8.47 13.91
CA SER A 358 -11.64 8.08 14.81
C SER A 358 -11.35 6.76 15.54
N TYR A 359 -10.42 5.93 15.05
CA TYR A 359 -10.01 4.65 15.64
C TYR A 359 -8.62 4.67 16.25
N MET A 360 -7.73 5.53 15.79
CA MET A 360 -6.34 5.55 16.24
C MET A 360 -5.84 6.98 16.46
N THR A 361 -5.10 7.19 17.55
CA THR A 361 -4.40 8.46 17.81
C THR A 361 -3.10 8.54 17.02
N GLU A 362 -2.60 9.75 16.74
CA GLU A 362 -1.28 9.97 16.12
C GLU A 362 -0.15 9.32 16.95
N HIS A 363 -0.27 9.36 18.27
CA HIS A 363 0.70 8.74 19.17
C HIS A 363 0.77 7.22 18.96
N THR A 364 -0.39 6.53 18.95
CA THR A 364 -0.45 5.08 18.73
C THR A 364 0.06 4.69 17.33
N ALA A 365 -0.32 5.47 16.30
CA ALA A 365 0.16 5.25 14.95
C ALA A 365 1.68 5.42 14.84
N THR A 366 2.23 6.44 15.49
CA THR A 366 3.68 6.69 15.54
C THR A 366 4.42 5.56 16.25
N MET A 367 3.94 5.10 17.40
CA MET A 367 4.53 3.97 18.12
C MET A 367 4.58 2.71 17.24
N LEU A 368 3.49 2.40 16.54
CA LEU A 368 3.43 1.25 15.65
C LEU A 368 4.41 1.38 14.46
N ALA A 369 4.43 2.54 13.80
CA ALA A 369 5.33 2.80 12.70
C ALA A 369 6.80 2.64 13.11
N ASP A 370 7.18 3.20 14.25
CA ASP A 370 8.54 3.15 14.77
C ASP A 370 8.92 1.72 15.23
N ALA A 371 8.00 0.96 15.83
CA ALA A 371 8.19 -0.45 16.16
C ALA A 371 8.45 -1.31 14.92
N VAL A 372 7.65 -1.15 13.86
CA VAL A 372 7.84 -1.87 12.59
C VAL A 372 9.22 -1.60 12.00
N LEU A 373 9.67 -0.33 11.97
CA LEU A 373 10.97 0.03 11.41
C LEU A 373 12.15 -0.42 12.29
N THR A 374 11.98 -0.43 13.60
CA THR A 374 12.97 -0.98 14.54
C THR A 374 13.18 -2.48 14.28
N LEU A 375 12.09 -3.24 14.16
CA LEU A 375 12.14 -4.67 13.82
C LEU A 375 12.75 -4.92 12.44
N LEU A 376 12.46 -4.06 11.45
CA LEU A 376 13.04 -4.16 10.11
C LEU A 376 14.57 -4.06 10.14
N ASP A 377 15.13 -3.11 10.89
CA ASP A 377 16.56 -2.98 11.05
C ASP A 377 17.16 -4.17 11.84
N GLU A 378 16.52 -4.59 12.93
CA GLU A 378 16.97 -5.72 13.74
C GLU A 378 17.07 -7.02 12.95
N PHE A 379 15.98 -7.42 12.28
CA PHE A 379 15.95 -8.66 11.49
C PHE A 379 16.79 -8.58 10.20
N GLY A 380 17.04 -7.36 9.70
CA GLY A 380 18.01 -7.11 8.64
C GLY A 380 19.45 -7.36 9.08
N ARG A 381 19.81 -7.03 10.32
CA ARG A 381 21.19 -7.20 10.87
C ARG A 381 21.50 -8.64 11.31
N SER A 382 20.55 -9.37 11.85
CA SER A 382 20.75 -10.68 12.44
C SER A 382 21.36 -11.71 11.50
N GLN A 383 21.15 -11.57 10.19
CA GLN A 383 21.73 -12.43 9.16
C GLN A 383 23.17 -12.04 8.76
N SER A 384 23.58 -10.78 8.94
CA SER A 384 24.93 -10.33 8.62
C SER A 384 25.99 -10.94 9.54
N GLN A 385 25.61 -11.29 10.78
CA GLN A 385 26.50 -11.92 11.75
C GLN A 385 26.64 -13.44 11.58
N GLY A 386 25.66 -14.11 10.95
CA GLY A 386 25.71 -15.56 10.67
C GLY A 386 26.65 -15.95 9.53
N ASN A 387 26.81 -15.09 8.53
CA ASN A 387 27.71 -15.35 7.38
C ASN A 387 29.20 -15.06 7.66
N GLY A 388 29.53 -14.45 8.79
CA GLY A 388 30.93 -14.18 9.20
C GLY A 388 31.64 -15.35 9.89
N LYS A 389 30.94 -16.38 10.35
CA LYS A 389 31.53 -17.51 11.06
C LYS A 389 31.88 -18.72 10.19
N GLY A 390 31.62 -18.67 8.89
CA GLY A 390 31.82 -19.80 7.97
C GLY A 390 33.03 -19.69 7.03
N LYS A 391 33.93 -18.69 7.16
CA LYS A 391 35.08 -18.50 6.22
C LYS A 391 36.47 -18.48 6.83
N TYR A 392 36.67 -18.88 8.07
CA TYR A 392 38.01 -19.00 8.65
C TYR A 392 38.22 -20.37 9.32
N GLU A 393 38.18 -21.45 8.54
CA GLU A 393 38.83 -22.72 8.90
C GLU A 393 38.97 -23.54 7.62
N LEU A 394 39.99 -23.25 6.83
CA LEU A 394 40.60 -24.16 5.86
C LEU A 394 41.81 -23.44 5.21
N ALA A 395 42.83 -23.21 6.01
CA ALA A 395 44.18 -23.02 5.51
C ALA A 395 45.17 -23.31 6.64
N ASN A 396 45.41 -24.59 6.86
CA ASN A 396 46.65 -25.10 7.40
C ASN A 396 46.54 -26.66 7.51
N THR A 397 46.86 -27.34 6.46
CA THR A 397 47.71 -28.56 6.42
C THR A 397 48.07 -28.83 4.97
#